data_d146aa38d66748396e4df405191ec96b
#
_entry.id   d146aa38d66748396e4df405191ec96b
#
_cell.length_a   1.000
_cell.length_b   1.000
_cell.length_c   1.000
_cell.angle_alpha   90.00
_cell.angle_beta   90.00
_cell.angle_gamma   90.00
#
_symmetry.space_group_name_H-M   'P 1'
#
loop_
_entity.id
_entity.type
_entity.pdbx_description
1 polymer ?
#
loop_
_entity_poly.entity_id
_entity_poly.type
_entity_poly.pdbx_seq_one_letter_code
_entity_poly.pdbx_strand_id
1 'polypeptide(L)'
;IKVSWADDVEGTFRTTLQVVAKDRINLIMDISTVLSSTKTHVGSLNARSTPDGFALITLDTDISSSDQLKTVMRRIEQISGVMRVTRPAG
;
A
#
# COMPACT_ATOMS: atom_id res chain seq x y z
N ILE A 1 -4.94 -26.33 13.79
CA ILE A 1 -5.13 -25.69 13.51
C ILE A 1 -5.22 -25.13 13.34
N LYS A 2 -5.24 -25.08 13.32
CA LYS A 2 -5.56 -24.31 12.91
C LYS A 2 -5.47 -23.59 13.14
N VAL A 3 -5.32 -23.51 13.56
CA VAL A 3 -5.36 -22.74 13.75
C VAL A 3 -4.96 -21.94 13.72
N SER A 4 -4.46 -21.95 14.11
CA SER A 4 -4.17 -20.87 13.94
C SER A 4 -4.37 -20.21 12.86
N TRP A 5 -4.52 -20.23 12.28
CA TRP A 5 -4.80 -19.73 11.23
C TRP A 5 -6.01 -19.08 11.06
N ALA A 6 -6.78 -19.44 11.49
CA ALA A 6 -8.08 -18.85 11.46
C ALA A 6 -8.07 -17.44 12.01
N ASP A 7 -7.26 -17.22 12.97
CA ASP A 7 -7.15 -15.90 13.54
C ASP A 7 -6.74 -14.87 12.54
N ASP A 8 -5.81 -15.25 11.70
CA ASP A 8 -5.37 -14.31 10.70
C ASP A 8 -6.48 -13.95 9.77
N VAL A 9 -7.27 -14.93 9.43
CA VAL A 9 -8.35 -14.69 8.50
C VAL A 9 -9.38 -13.76 9.08
N GLU A 10 -9.66 -13.93 10.36
CA GLU A 10 -10.68 -13.11 10.98
C GLU A 10 -10.25 -11.68 11.16
N GLY A 11 -8.98 -11.47 11.39
CA GLY A 11 -8.51 -10.14 11.72
C GLY A 11 -8.08 -9.29 10.56
N THR A 12 -8.05 -9.86 9.35
CA THR A 12 -7.50 -9.11 8.24
C THR A 12 -8.35 -9.22 6.98
N PHE A 13 -8.20 -8.23 6.12
CA PHE A 13 -8.80 -8.29 4.80
C PHE A 13 -7.80 -7.73 3.81
N ARG A 14 -7.87 -8.21 2.58
CA ARG A 14 -6.97 -7.75 1.55
C ARG A 14 -7.55 -6.52 0.87
N THR A 15 -6.72 -5.51 0.77
CA THR A 15 -7.12 -4.24 0.16
C THR A 15 -6.09 -3.87 -0.89
N THR A 16 -6.56 -3.48 -2.04
CA THR A 16 -5.70 -2.98 -3.10
C THR A 16 -5.64 -1.46 -3.00
N LEU A 17 -4.42 -0.93 -3.00
CA LEU A 17 -4.20 0.51 -2.99
C LEU A 17 -3.50 0.90 -4.27
N GLN A 18 -3.87 2.06 -4.80
CA GLN A 18 -3.26 2.57 -6.01
C GLN A 18 -2.64 3.92 -5.69
N VAL A 19 -1.35 4.05 -5.95
CA VAL A 19 -0.61 5.26 -5.65
C VAL A 19 -0.18 5.91 -6.96
N VAL A 20 -0.49 7.18 -7.10
CA VAL A 20 -0.03 7.97 -8.24
C VAL A 20 1.02 8.94 -7.71
N ALA A 21 2.22 8.87 -8.27
CA ALA A 21 3.34 9.66 -7.78
C ALA A 21 4.26 10.02 -8.93
N LYS A 22 5.13 10.99 -8.68
CA LYS A 22 6.18 11.29 -9.66
C LYS A 22 7.16 10.13 -9.71
N ASP A 23 7.54 9.74 -10.92
CA ASP A 23 8.52 8.69 -11.12
C ASP A 23 9.89 9.23 -10.72
N ARG A 24 10.44 8.69 -9.64
CA ARG A 24 11.74 9.13 -9.13
C ARG A 24 12.46 7.99 -8.46
N ILE A 25 13.74 8.20 -8.28
CA ILE A 25 14.58 7.22 -7.59
C ILE A 25 14.12 7.07 -6.15
N ASN A 26 14.12 5.86 -5.66
CA ASN A 26 13.80 5.51 -4.26
C ASN A 26 12.31 5.63 -3.92
N LEU A 27 11.46 5.89 -4.90
CA LEU A 27 10.02 5.98 -4.62
C LEU A 27 9.51 4.68 -4.02
N ILE A 28 9.85 3.57 -4.62
CA ILE A 28 9.40 2.26 -4.14
C ILE A 28 9.96 1.97 -2.76
N MET A 29 11.20 2.36 -2.52
CA MET A 29 11.79 2.14 -1.20
C MET A 29 11.07 2.95 -0.13
N ASP A 30 10.70 4.19 -0.45
CA ASP A 30 9.96 5.02 0.50
C ASP A 30 8.61 4.40 0.82
N ILE A 31 7.92 3.91 -0.19
CA ILE A 31 6.63 3.26 0.02
C ILE A 31 6.81 2.00 0.87
N SER A 32 7.82 1.19 0.55
CA SER A 32 8.09 -0.01 1.32
C SER A 32 8.40 0.30 2.77
N THR A 33 9.13 1.38 3.02
CA THR A 33 9.45 1.80 4.37
C THR A 33 8.20 2.16 5.15
N VAL A 34 7.28 2.87 4.51
CA VAL A 34 6.01 3.23 5.15
C VAL A 34 5.23 1.96 5.51
N LEU A 35 5.15 1.03 4.57
CA LEU A 35 4.41 -0.20 4.81
C LEU A 35 5.03 -0.99 5.95
N SER A 36 6.35 -1.03 6.01
CA SER A 36 7.04 -1.71 7.09
C SER A 36 6.80 -1.01 8.42
N SER A 37 6.83 0.31 8.44
CA SER A 37 6.67 1.05 9.70
C SER A 37 5.25 0.94 10.23
N THR A 38 4.27 0.72 9.39
CA THR A 38 2.89 0.52 9.81
C THR A 38 2.56 -0.94 10.03
N LYS A 39 3.55 -1.81 9.88
CA LYS A 39 3.39 -3.26 10.05
C LYS A 39 2.34 -3.83 9.10
N THR A 40 2.31 -3.29 7.91
CA THR A 40 1.37 -3.72 6.89
C THR A 40 2.02 -4.77 6.01
N HIS A 41 1.36 -5.90 5.88
CA HIS A 41 1.86 -6.97 5.03
C HIS A 41 1.45 -6.70 3.58
N VAL A 42 2.40 -6.83 2.67
CA VAL A 42 2.16 -6.60 1.25
C VAL A 42 2.22 -7.93 0.52
N GLY A 43 1.11 -8.30 -0.10
CA GLY A 43 1.05 -9.53 -0.88
C GLY A 43 1.68 -9.37 -2.24
N SER A 44 1.49 -8.22 -2.87
CA SER A 44 2.12 -7.95 -4.15
C SER A 44 2.28 -6.45 -4.34
N LEU A 45 3.24 -6.09 -5.17
CA LEU A 45 3.50 -4.70 -5.48
C LEU A 45 3.85 -4.62 -6.96
N ASN A 46 3.11 -3.81 -7.70
CA ASN A 46 3.37 -3.57 -9.11
C ASN A 46 3.56 -2.09 -9.31
N ALA A 47 4.56 -1.75 -10.09
CA ALA A 47 4.84 -0.35 -10.41
C ALA A 47 5.06 -0.21 -11.90
N ARG A 48 4.51 0.83 -12.47
CA ARG A 48 4.73 1.15 -13.87
C ARG A 48 4.91 2.64 -14.03
N SER A 49 5.71 3.01 -15.01
CA SER A 49 5.91 4.41 -15.35
C SER A 49 4.93 4.78 -16.45
N THR A 50 4.44 6.02 -16.38
CA THR A 50 3.56 6.53 -17.42
C THR A 50 4.34 7.47 -18.31
N PRO A 51 3.86 7.72 -19.55
CA PRO A 51 4.55 8.66 -20.45
C PRO A 51 4.63 10.07 -19.90
N ASP A 52 3.77 10.41 -18.95
CA ASP A 52 3.75 11.75 -18.38
C ASP A 52 4.81 11.98 -17.31
N GLY A 53 5.60 10.96 -17.02
CA GLY A 53 6.61 11.10 -15.99
C GLY A 53 6.13 10.75 -14.60
N PHE A 54 5.02 10.06 -14.50
CA PHE A 54 4.49 9.61 -13.23
C PHE A 54 4.65 8.11 -13.08
N ALA A 55 4.51 7.65 -11.87
CA ALA A 55 4.52 6.23 -11.57
C ALA A 55 3.17 5.83 -11.01
N LEU A 56 2.67 4.71 -11.49
CA LEU A 56 1.45 4.13 -10.99
C LEU A 56 1.82 2.86 -10.25
N ILE A 57 1.54 2.83 -8.96
CA ILE A 57 1.94 1.72 -8.11
C ILE A 57 0.69 1.08 -7.54
N THR A 58 0.57 -0.21 -7.73
CA THR A 58 -0.55 -0.98 -7.22
C THR A 58 -0.05 -1.90 -6.12
N LEU A 59 -0.66 -1.81 -4.97
CA LEU A 59 -0.26 -2.57 -3.78
C LEU A 59 -1.43 -3.42 -3.33
N ASP A 60 -1.18 -4.71 -3.12
CA ASP A 60 -2.13 -5.57 -2.43
C ASP A 60 -1.66 -5.72 -1.01
N THR A 61 -2.42 -5.22 -0.08
CA THR A 61 -2.03 -5.21 1.33
C THR A 61 -3.02 -5.97 2.18
N ASP A 62 -2.54 -6.54 3.26
CA ASP A 62 -3.39 -7.17 4.26
C ASP A 62 -3.58 -6.18 5.40
N ILE A 63 -4.81 -5.78 5.61
CA ILE A 63 -5.17 -4.74 6.57
C ILE A 63 -6.00 -5.38 7.68
N SER A 64 -5.67 -5.05 8.92
CA SER A 64 -6.40 -5.63 10.05
C SER A 64 -7.50 -4.71 10.58
N SER A 65 -7.51 -3.44 10.19
CA SER A 65 -8.56 -2.53 10.64
C SER A 65 -8.65 -1.34 9.71
N SER A 66 -9.79 -0.65 9.75
CA SER A 66 -9.97 0.56 8.97
C SER A 66 -8.99 1.64 9.39
N ASP A 67 -8.68 1.70 10.67
CA ASP A 67 -7.74 2.69 11.17
C ASP A 67 -6.35 2.45 10.59
N GLN A 68 -5.94 1.20 10.50
CA GLN A 68 -4.66 0.87 9.89
C GLN A 68 -4.64 1.31 8.44
N LEU A 69 -5.73 1.06 7.72
CA LEU A 69 -5.81 1.46 6.31
C LEU A 69 -5.66 2.96 6.16
N LYS A 70 -6.37 3.72 6.98
CA LYS A 70 -6.28 5.17 6.92
C LYS A 70 -4.87 5.66 7.23
N THR A 71 -4.23 5.04 8.21
CA THR A 71 -2.86 5.40 8.57
C THR A 71 -1.91 5.13 7.42
N VAL A 72 -2.02 3.97 6.80
CA VAL A 72 -1.17 3.62 5.67
C VAL A 72 -1.35 4.61 4.53
N MET A 73 -2.59 4.91 4.17
CA MET A 73 -2.85 5.82 3.08
C MET A 73 -2.30 7.21 3.37
N ARG A 74 -2.49 7.68 4.60
CA ARG A 74 -2.01 9.00 4.98
C ARG A 74 -0.49 9.08 4.92
N ARG A 75 0.18 8.06 5.43
CA ARG A 75 1.64 8.06 5.42
C ARG A 75 2.20 8.00 4.01
N ILE A 76 1.57 7.22 3.14
CA ILE A 76 2.01 7.17 1.75
C ILE A 76 1.83 8.53 1.10
N GLU A 77 0.73 9.21 1.39
CA GLU A 77 0.49 10.53 0.82
C GLU A 77 1.53 11.55 1.25
N GLN A 78 2.17 11.33 2.38
CA GLN A 78 3.19 12.24 2.87
C GLN A 78 4.55 12.04 2.22
N ILE A 79 4.70 10.97 1.45
CA ILE A 79 5.95 10.72 0.75
C ILE A 79 6.13 11.79 -0.32
N SER A 80 7.37 12.29 -0.41
CA SER A 80 7.69 13.30 -1.40
C SER A 80 7.45 12.75 -2.80
N GLY A 81 6.70 13.49 -3.60
CA GLY A 81 6.39 13.09 -4.95
C GLY A 81 5.08 12.37 -5.13
N VAL A 82 4.48 11.90 -4.04
CA VAL A 82 3.19 11.23 -4.14
C VAL A 82 2.09 12.26 -4.41
N MET A 83 1.32 12.02 -5.47
CA MET A 83 0.25 12.91 -5.86
C MET A 83 -1.04 12.53 -5.17
N ARG A 84 -1.34 11.26 -5.09
CA ARG A 84 -2.52 10.80 -4.40
C ARG A 84 -2.48 9.29 -4.21
N VAL A 85 -3.26 8.84 -3.25
CA VAL A 85 -3.45 7.43 -2.96
C VAL A 85 -4.94 7.15 -3.03
N THR A 86 -5.31 6.14 -3.79
CA THR A 86 -6.72 5.77 -3.92
C THR A 86 -6.88 4.29 -3.64
N ARG A 87 -8.11 3.92 -3.36
CA ARG A 87 -8.47 2.53 -3.17
C ARG A 87 -9.47 2.18 -4.26
N PRO A 88 -9.02 1.51 -5.33
CA PRO A 88 -9.94 1.13 -6.39
C PRO A 88 -11.07 0.29 -5.82
N ALA A 89 -12.25 0.54 -6.28
CA ALA A 89 -13.39 -0.24 -5.84
C ALA A 89 -13.17 -1.68 -6.28
N GLY A 90 -13.13 -2.53 -5.34
CA GLY A 90 -12.87 -3.93 -5.65
C GLY A 90 -14.08 -4.71 -5.36
#